data_f383e77cf2a8af5f711225f28ce87ace
#
_entry.id   f383e77cf2a8af5f711225f28ce87ace
#
_cell.length_a   1.000
_cell.length_b   1.000
_cell.length_c   1.000
_cell.angle_alpha   90.00
_cell.angle_beta   90.00
_cell.angle_gamma   90.00
#
_symmetry.space_group_name_H-M   'P 1'
#
loop_
_entity.id
_entity.type
_entity.pdbx_description
1 polymer ?
#
loop_
_entity_poly.entity_id
_entity_poly.type
_entity_poly.pdbx_seq_one_letter_code
_entity_poly.pdbx_strand_id
1 'polypeptide(L)'
;MAAAKQVVPGLFIIPTGVVNTFLLDAADGCALIDAGLPDRVDDILHGIAAAGKRPADVRHLIVTHAHPDHIGSLAAVRAATGAAVYCHAGLPKHPFGIIRSCAAPCDSMQLLIFTSRLF
;
A
#
# COMPACT_ATOMS: atom_id res chain seq x y z
N MET A 1 -12.36 15.21 3.10
CA MET A 1 -11.27 14.37 2.59
C MET A 1 -10.82 14.90 1.24
N ALA A 2 -9.52 15.03 1.05
CA ALA A 2 -9.00 15.46 -0.24
C ALA A 2 -9.14 14.32 -1.26
N ALA A 3 -9.53 14.66 -2.49
CA ALA A 3 -9.65 13.68 -3.56
C ALA A 3 -8.28 13.24 -4.06
N ALA A 4 -8.21 12.06 -4.63
CA ALA A 4 -7.01 11.62 -5.33
C ALA A 4 -6.70 12.55 -6.51
N LYS A 5 -5.43 12.81 -6.73
CA LYS A 5 -4.97 13.64 -7.83
C LYS A 5 -4.10 12.81 -8.77
N GLN A 6 -4.47 12.80 -10.04
CA GLN A 6 -3.63 12.16 -11.06
C GLN A 6 -2.40 13.03 -11.33
N VAL A 7 -1.22 12.41 -11.22
CA VAL A 7 0.06 13.09 -11.47
C VAL A 7 0.47 12.93 -12.92
N VAL A 8 0.43 11.70 -13.39
CA VAL A 8 0.65 11.30 -14.79
C VAL A 8 -0.33 10.16 -15.07
N PRO A 9 -0.55 9.79 -16.34
CA PRO A 9 -1.43 8.67 -16.64
C PRO A 9 -1.05 7.42 -15.83
N GLY A 10 -2.00 6.88 -15.07
CA GLY A 10 -1.82 5.68 -14.26
C GLY A 10 -1.21 5.90 -12.88
N LEU A 11 -0.86 7.12 -12.50
CA LEU A 11 -0.31 7.40 -11.17
C LEU A 11 -1.12 8.47 -10.45
N PHE A 12 -1.63 8.12 -9.28
CA PHE A 12 -2.44 9.01 -8.44
C PHE A 12 -1.79 9.23 -7.09
N ILE A 13 -1.87 10.45 -6.58
CA ILE A 13 -1.56 10.76 -5.19
C ILE A 13 -2.86 10.74 -4.40
N ILE A 14 -2.86 10.03 -3.27
CA ILE A 14 -3.97 9.98 -2.33
C ILE A 14 -3.50 10.64 -1.03
N PRO A 15 -4.00 11.82 -0.69
CA PRO A 15 -3.63 12.49 0.57
C PRO A 15 -4.25 11.72 1.76
N THR A 16 -3.45 11.53 2.79
CA THR A 16 -3.87 10.87 4.03
C THR A 16 -3.56 11.72 5.26
N GLY A 17 -3.66 13.01 5.13
CA GLY A 17 -3.30 13.96 6.17
C GLY A 17 -1.95 14.59 5.90
N VAL A 18 -0.96 14.31 6.73
CA VAL A 18 0.39 14.89 6.60
C VAL A 18 1.30 14.15 5.62
N VAL A 19 0.89 12.96 5.21
CA VAL A 19 1.64 12.14 4.24
C VAL A 19 0.71 11.72 3.11
N ASN A 20 1.29 11.25 2.03
CA ASN A 20 0.55 10.76 0.87
C ASN A 20 0.78 9.28 0.68
N THR A 21 -0.22 8.59 0.13
CA THR A 21 -0.04 7.29 -0.50
C THR A 21 -0.14 7.46 -2.01
N PHE A 22 0.35 6.48 -2.74
CA PHE A 22 0.34 6.51 -4.21
C PHE A 22 -0.38 5.30 -4.74
N LEU A 23 -1.25 5.52 -5.71
CA LEU A 23 -1.94 4.45 -6.41
C LEU A 23 -1.40 4.37 -7.83
N LEU A 24 -0.85 3.23 -8.17
CA LEU A 24 -0.30 2.97 -9.50
C LEU A 24 -1.20 1.97 -10.22
N ASP A 25 -1.71 2.37 -11.38
CA ASP A 25 -2.50 1.50 -12.23
C ASP A 25 -1.55 0.60 -13.05
N ALA A 26 -1.77 -0.69 -12.98
CA ALA A 26 -0.96 -1.68 -13.69
C ALA A 26 -1.86 -2.66 -14.43
N ALA A 27 -1.30 -3.43 -15.35
CA ALA A 27 -2.06 -4.32 -16.22
C ALA A 27 -2.80 -5.42 -15.45
N ASP A 28 -2.24 -5.87 -14.34
CA ASP A 28 -2.81 -6.95 -13.51
C ASP A 28 -3.57 -6.45 -12.28
N GLY A 29 -3.80 -5.14 -12.20
CA GLY A 29 -4.44 -4.49 -11.07
C GLY A 29 -3.62 -3.33 -10.55
N CYS A 30 -4.13 -2.64 -9.52
CA CYS A 30 -3.45 -1.49 -8.95
C CYS A 30 -2.46 -1.90 -7.87
N ALA A 31 -1.41 -1.11 -7.73
CA ALA A 31 -0.50 -1.15 -6.59
C ALA A 31 -0.68 0.10 -5.74
N LEU A 32 -0.84 -0.07 -4.43
CA LEU A 32 -0.86 1.03 -3.48
C LEU A 32 0.49 1.07 -2.77
N ILE A 33 1.11 2.24 -2.75
CA ILE A 33 2.43 2.43 -2.15
C ILE A 33 2.26 3.16 -0.83
N ASP A 34 2.56 2.48 0.26
CA ASP A 34 2.35 2.89 1.64
C ASP A 34 0.86 3.02 2.01
N ALA A 35 0.58 3.15 3.30
CA ALA A 35 -0.79 3.13 3.82
C ALA A 35 -1.04 4.22 4.89
N GLY A 36 -0.23 5.25 4.90
CA GLY A 36 -0.46 6.44 5.73
C GLY A 36 -0.42 6.21 7.24
N LEU A 37 -0.95 7.20 7.94
CA LEU A 37 -1.10 7.17 9.40
C LEU A 37 -2.19 6.17 9.83
N PRO A 38 -2.21 5.78 11.11
CA PRO A 38 -3.34 5.03 11.67
C PRO A 38 -4.68 5.77 11.43
N ASP A 39 -5.74 5.00 11.32
CA ASP A 39 -7.12 5.50 11.15
C ASP A 39 -7.33 6.33 9.87
N ARG A 40 -6.58 6.04 8.81
CA ARG A 40 -6.70 6.71 7.51
C ARG A 40 -7.23 5.82 6.39
N VAL A 41 -7.76 4.65 6.73
CA VAL A 41 -8.29 3.72 5.74
C VAL A 41 -9.42 4.35 4.90
N ASP A 42 -10.28 5.15 5.51
CA ASP A 42 -11.37 5.79 4.78
C ASP A 42 -10.85 6.80 3.75
N ASP A 43 -9.82 7.56 4.08
CA ASP A 43 -9.18 8.47 3.13
C ASP A 43 -8.60 7.70 1.94
N ILE A 44 -7.98 6.58 2.20
CA ILE A 44 -7.36 5.74 1.17
C ILE A 44 -8.45 5.13 0.27
N LEU A 45 -9.49 4.57 0.86
CA LEU A 45 -10.60 3.98 0.10
C LEU A 45 -11.34 5.05 -0.73
N HIS A 46 -11.53 6.23 -0.17
CA HIS A 46 -12.10 7.35 -0.89
C HIS A 46 -11.22 7.76 -2.07
N GLY A 47 -9.91 7.81 -1.88
CA GLY A 47 -8.95 8.12 -2.95
C GLY A 47 -8.94 7.06 -4.05
N ILE A 48 -9.04 5.80 -3.70
CA ILE A 48 -9.16 4.72 -4.69
C ILE A 48 -10.43 4.89 -5.54
N ALA A 49 -11.55 5.20 -4.91
CA ALA A 49 -12.80 5.45 -5.61
C ALA A 49 -12.71 6.69 -6.51
N ALA A 50 -12.07 7.76 -6.03
CA ALA A 50 -11.88 8.99 -6.79
C ALA A 50 -10.98 8.77 -8.03
N ALA A 51 -10.10 7.79 -7.97
CA ALA A 51 -9.29 7.36 -9.12
C ALA A 51 -10.05 6.46 -10.11
N GLY A 52 -11.33 6.20 -9.85
CA GLY A 52 -12.15 5.33 -10.69
C GLY A 52 -11.92 3.85 -10.46
N LYS A 53 -11.35 3.49 -9.33
CA LYS A 53 -11.03 2.10 -9.00
C LYS A 53 -11.84 1.62 -7.80
N ARG A 54 -11.94 0.29 -7.66
CA ARG A 54 -12.56 -0.35 -6.50
C ARG A 54 -11.49 -0.87 -5.56
N PRO A 55 -11.79 -1.07 -4.28
CA PRO A 55 -10.83 -1.72 -3.37
C PRO A 55 -10.31 -3.05 -3.90
N ALA A 56 -11.17 -3.86 -4.53
CA ALA A 56 -10.79 -5.15 -5.09
C ALA A 56 -9.81 -5.04 -6.28
N ASP A 57 -9.71 -3.88 -6.90
CA ASP A 57 -8.75 -3.64 -7.99
C ASP A 57 -7.32 -3.46 -7.47
N VAL A 58 -7.15 -3.17 -6.19
CA VAL A 58 -5.84 -3.07 -5.55
C VAL A 58 -5.34 -4.46 -5.24
N ARG A 59 -4.33 -4.89 -5.97
CA ARG A 59 -3.78 -6.25 -5.88
C ARG A 59 -2.47 -6.29 -5.10
N HIS A 60 -1.80 -5.17 -5.00
CA HIS A 60 -0.47 -5.09 -4.40
C HIS A 60 -0.41 -3.92 -3.43
N LEU A 61 0.09 -4.17 -2.22
CA LEU A 61 0.42 -3.15 -1.23
C LEU A 61 1.92 -3.15 -1.03
N ILE A 62 2.57 -2.06 -1.38
CA ILE A 62 4.03 -1.95 -1.34
C ILE A 62 4.40 -1.04 -0.17
N VAL A 63 5.20 -1.56 0.76
CA VAL A 63 5.66 -0.84 1.94
C VAL A 63 7.08 -0.35 1.69
N THR A 64 7.27 0.97 1.70
CA THR A 64 8.60 1.55 1.49
C THR A 64 9.44 1.44 2.76
N HIS A 65 8.84 1.69 3.92
CA HIS A 65 9.51 1.57 5.21
C HIS A 65 8.47 1.45 6.34
N ALA A 66 8.90 0.97 7.50
CA ALA A 66 8.01 0.59 8.60
C ALA A 66 7.77 1.72 9.61
N HIS A 67 7.61 2.96 9.15
CA HIS A 67 7.22 4.06 10.02
C HIS A 67 5.70 4.14 10.16
N PRO A 68 5.17 4.58 11.32
CA PRO A 68 3.72 4.64 11.55
C PRO A 68 2.94 5.47 10.55
N ASP A 69 3.56 6.48 9.97
CA ASP A 69 2.96 7.33 8.95
C ASP A 69 2.92 6.68 7.56
N HIS A 70 3.50 5.50 7.40
CA HIS A 70 3.51 4.74 6.14
C HIS A 70 2.86 3.36 6.24
N ILE A 71 2.73 2.81 7.44
CA ILE A 71 2.09 1.51 7.64
C ILE A 71 0.92 1.56 8.64
N GLY A 72 0.54 2.75 9.09
CA GLY A 72 -0.45 2.91 10.15
C GLY A 72 -1.81 2.31 9.81
N SER A 73 -2.27 2.44 8.57
CA SER A 73 -3.54 1.89 8.11
C SER A 73 -3.37 0.60 7.27
N LEU A 74 -2.18 0.01 7.26
CA LEU A 74 -1.88 -1.13 6.37
C LEU A 74 -2.81 -2.33 6.61
N ALA A 75 -3.05 -2.69 7.87
CA ALA A 75 -3.93 -3.82 8.20
C ALA A 75 -5.35 -3.59 7.72
N ALA A 76 -5.88 -2.39 7.92
CA ALA A 76 -7.23 -2.04 7.52
C ALA A 76 -7.36 -1.99 5.99
N VAL A 77 -6.36 -1.45 5.30
CA VAL A 77 -6.34 -1.42 3.83
C VAL A 77 -6.24 -2.83 3.27
N ARG A 78 -5.39 -3.66 3.84
CA ARG A 78 -5.28 -5.07 3.44
C ARG A 78 -6.60 -5.81 3.61
N ALA A 79 -7.28 -5.61 4.73
CA ALA A 79 -8.58 -6.22 4.98
C ALA A 79 -9.63 -5.77 3.96
N ALA A 80 -9.61 -4.49 3.58
CA ALA A 80 -10.57 -3.90 2.64
C ALA A 80 -10.29 -4.31 1.19
N THR A 81 -9.04 -4.52 0.81
CA THR A 81 -8.64 -4.79 -0.59
C THR A 81 -8.37 -6.26 -0.88
N GLY A 82 -7.95 -7.03 0.11
CA GLY A 82 -7.47 -8.39 -0.10
C GLY A 82 -6.11 -8.47 -0.79
N ALA A 83 -5.40 -7.35 -0.93
CA ALA A 83 -4.15 -7.29 -1.67
C ALA A 83 -3.00 -8.00 -0.95
N ALA A 84 -2.05 -8.50 -1.73
CA ALA A 84 -0.79 -9.02 -1.20
C ALA A 84 0.10 -7.86 -0.74
N VAL A 85 0.83 -8.04 0.35
CA VAL A 85 1.71 -7.01 0.91
C VAL A 85 3.16 -7.37 0.63
N TYR A 86 3.90 -6.39 0.16
CA TYR A 86 5.32 -6.52 -0.19
C TYR A 86 6.13 -5.51 0.62
N CYS A 87 7.19 -5.98 1.25
CA CYS A 87 8.12 -5.14 1.99
C CYS A 87 9.53 -5.69 1.87
N HIS A 88 10.52 -4.86 2.19
CA HIS A 88 11.91 -5.32 2.21
C HIS A 88 12.10 -6.39 3.29
N ALA A 89 12.89 -7.43 2.98
CA ALA A 89 13.14 -8.54 3.90
C ALA A 89 13.84 -8.10 5.20
N GLY A 90 14.59 -7.00 5.15
CA GLY A 90 15.25 -6.41 6.32
C GLY A 90 14.36 -5.50 7.17
N LEU A 91 13.09 -5.27 6.78
CA LEU A 91 12.19 -4.49 7.60
C LEU A 91 11.90 -5.21 8.91
N PRO A 92 11.92 -4.49 10.06
CA PRO A 92 11.59 -5.11 11.34
C PRO A 92 10.17 -5.67 11.30
N LYS A 93 10.02 -6.91 11.72
CA LYS A 93 8.70 -7.55 11.83
C LYS A 93 7.90 -7.05 13.03
N HIS A 94 8.25 -5.94 13.53
CA HIS A 94 7.79 -5.29 14.75
C HIS A 94 7.51 -3.81 14.44
N PRO A 95 6.65 -3.12 15.16
CA PRO A 95 5.82 -3.57 16.29
C PRO A 95 4.39 -3.94 15.90
N PHE A 96 4.02 -3.81 14.67
CA PHE A 96 2.60 -3.76 14.29
C PHE A 96 2.00 -5.12 13.90
N GLY A 97 2.72 -6.21 14.04
CA GLY A 97 2.22 -7.55 13.71
C GLY A 97 1.85 -7.77 12.24
N ILE A 98 1.62 -6.69 11.52
CA ILE A 98 1.14 -6.67 10.14
C ILE A 98 2.19 -7.24 9.20
N ILE A 99 3.44 -6.93 9.45
CA ILE A 99 4.56 -7.42 8.65
C ILE A 99 4.77 -8.92 8.84
N ARG A 100 4.37 -9.46 9.99
CA ARG A 100 4.36 -10.91 10.19
C ARG A 100 3.39 -11.61 9.26
N SER A 101 2.26 -10.99 9.01
CA SER A 101 1.28 -11.55 8.08
C SER A 101 1.67 -11.37 6.61
N CYS A 102 2.59 -10.44 6.33
CA CYS A 102 3.15 -10.30 4.99
C CYS A 102 4.13 -11.43 4.66
N ALA A 103 4.84 -11.94 5.66
CA ALA A 103 5.82 -12.99 5.45
C ALA A 103 5.20 -14.36 5.19
N ALA A 104 3.94 -14.55 5.55
CA ALA A 104 3.30 -15.85 5.45
C ALA A 104 2.86 -16.25 4.04
N PRO A 105 2.25 -15.35 3.24
CA PRO A 105 1.89 -15.67 1.86
C PRO A 105 2.92 -15.24 0.84
N CYS A 106 3.82 -14.36 1.21
CA CYS A 106 4.86 -13.95 0.30
C CYS A 106 5.97 -14.97 0.36
N ASP A 107 6.09 -15.70 -0.70
CA ASP A 107 7.32 -16.42 -0.94
C ASP A 107 8.45 -15.42 -0.73
N SER A 108 9.24 -15.65 0.30
CA SER A 108 10.30 -14.74 0.70
C SER A 108 11.30 -14.45 -0.45
N MET A 109 11.40 -15.38 -1.36
CA MET A 109 12.22 -15.21 -2.56
C MET A 109 11.64 -14.21 -3.55
N GLN A 110 10.33 -14.22 -3.76
CA GLN A 110 9.68 -13.24 -4.64
C GLN A 110 9.78 -11.83 -4.07
N LEU A 111 9.66 -11.72 -2.77
CA LEU A 111 9.81 -10.44 -2.09
C LEU A 111 11.25 -9.91 -2.22
N LEU A 112 12.25 -10.77 -2.03
CA LEU A 112 13.64 -10.40 -2.19
C LEU A 112 13.99 -9.98 -3.63
N ILE A 113 13.46 -10.69 -4.61
CA ILE A 113 13.66 -10.36 -6.02
C ILE A 113 13.02 -9.02 -6.34
N PHE A 114 11.81 -8.79 -5.85
CA PHE A 114 11.11 -7.54 -6.07
C PHE A 114 11.87 -6.36 -5.45
N THR A 115 12.27 -6.49 -4.19
CA THR A 115 12.98 -5.41 -3.50
C THR A 115 14.37 -5.16 -4.07
N SER A 116 15.09 -6.19 -4.47
CA SER A 116 16.42 -6.04 -5.05
C SER A 116 16.41 -5.39 -6.44
N ARG A 117 15.29 -5.44 -7.13
CA ARG A 117 15.13 -4.75 -8.43
C ARG A 117 14.67 -3.31 -8.28
N LEU A 118 14.07 -2.95 -7.16
CA LEU A 118 13.60 -1.59 -6.90
C LEU A 118 14.64 -0.76 -6.17
N PHE A 119 15.50 -1.39 -5.45
CA PHE A 119 16.54 -0.79 -4.64
C PHE A 119 17.88 -1.47 -4.93
#